data_5a4dbbc51796d25e38c69f7e70cc74ce
#
_entry.id   5a4dbbc51796d25e38c69f7e70cc74ce
#
_cell.length_a   1.000
_cell.length_b   1.000
_cell.length_c   1.000
_cell.angle_alpha   90.00
_cell.angle_beta   90.00
_cell.angle_gamma   90.00
#
_symmetry.space_group_name_H-M   'P 1'
#
loop_
_entity.id
_entity.type
_entity.pdbx_description
1 polymer ?
#
loop_
_entity_poly.entity_id
_entity_poly.type
_entity_poly.pdbx_seq_one_letter_code
_entity_poly.pdbx_strand_id
1 'polypeptide(L)'
;MSGKPLDKYISAGIGDDHECSSADEAKERIRKGQRIMIRQGTAARNLSGLISLFDDPWEQRCLLVTDDKHPADLISNGHIDSIIRSAVQMGKSAVTGIRMATLHAAECFGLKNTGAVAPGYKADLLVLDDLDKVIVRDVYKNGEKVVSDGKTLCFDMPKINDALEKKVRSSFNLPVLSSSDFAVDYNGKRKCHVISLVDGQLLTDDLVSDIDFDCNNGIDIEHDILKIAVIERHHNTGHIGNAFIKGIGLKEGAIASSVAHDSHNLIVIGTNTDDMAFAANRIRELGGGIVSVKNGKVVAEMPLPIGGLMSCETAEKAAEENEKVRESVYSLGVPKGFEPFMIMSFLSLPVIPHLKLTTKGLVNVDAQRKVPLAAE
;
A
#
# COMPACT_ATOMS: atom_id res chain seq x y z
N MET A 1 -13.00 -16.43 3.04
CA MET A 1 -12.87 -17.90 2.77
C MET A 1 -13.18 -18.66 4.06
N SER A 2 -14.05 -19.71 4.02
CA SER A 2 -14.47 -20.50 5.20
C SER A 2 -14.70 -21.97 4.81
N GLY A 3 -14.91 -22.85 5.81
CA GLY A 3 -15.22 -24.26 5.60
C GLY A 3 -14.16 -25.03 4.84
N LYS A 4 -14.56 -25.95 3.95
CA LYS A 4 -13.66 -26.83 3.16
C LYS A 4 -12.62 -26.09 2.30
N PRO A 5 -12.91 -24.93 1.64
CA PRO A 5 -11.89 -24.15 0.97
C PRO A 5 -10.79 -23.66 1.91
N LEU A 6 -11.14 -23.20 3.12
CA LEU A 6 -10.19 -22.81 4.15
C LEU A 6 -9.33 -24.00 4.62
N ASP A 7 -9.92 -25.19 4.78
CA ASP A 7 -9.17 -26.39 5.16
C ASP A 7 -8.08 -26.72 4.12
N LYS A 8 -8.42 -26.63 2.84
CA LYS A 8 -7.44 -26.84 1.74
C LYS A 8 -6.33 -25.80 1.76
N TYR A 9 -6.69 -24.54 1.99
CA TYR A 9 -5.74 -23.42 2.06
C TYR A 9 -4.73 -23.62 3.20
N ILE A 10 -5.22 -23.94 4.40
CA ILE A 10 -4.37 -24.19 5.57
C ILE A 10 -3.50 -25.48 5.35
N SER A 11 -4.08 -26.52 4.76
CA SER A 11 -3.36 -27.76 4.46
C SER A 11 -2.22 -27.58 3.44
N ALA A 12 -2.25 -26.50 2.66
CA ALA A 12 -1.16 -26.09 1.78
C ALA A 12 0.03 -25.43 2.53
N GLY A 13 -0.07 -25.28 3.88
CA GLY A 13 1.00 -24.76 4.71
C GLY A 13 0.87 -23.28 5.07
N ILE A 14 -0.29 -22.64 4.79
CA ILE A 14 -0.51 -21.23 5.14
C ILE A 14 -0.82 -21.12 6.62
N GLY A 15 0.14 -20.57 7.40
CA GLY A 15 0.12 -20.57 8.87
C GLY A 15 -0.48 -19.35 9.53
N ASP A 16 -0.72 -18.27 8.79
CA ASP A 16 -1.21 -16.98 9.30
C ASP A 16 -2.11 -16.26 8.31
N ASP A 17 -2.80 -15.22 8.81
CA ASP A 17 -3.73 -14.40 8.01
C ASP A 17 -3.85 -13.00 8.62
N HIS A 18 -3.81 -11.94 7.79
CA HIS A 18 -4.03 -10.55 8.20
C HIS A 18 -5.25 -9.89 7.54
N GLU A 19 -6.02 -10.66 6.76
CA GLU A 19 -7.15 -10.15 5.99
C GLU A 19 -8.51 -10.31 6.70
N CYS A 20 -8.56 -10.99 7.84
CA CYS A 20 -9.80 -11.15 8.59
C CYS A 20 -10.43 -9.81 8.93
N SER A 21 -11.71 -9.64 8.63
CA SER A 21 -12.49 -8.44 8.94
C SER A 21 -13.42 -8.62 10.15
N SER A 22 -13.71 -9.85 10.54
CA SER A 22 -14.61 -10.17 11.67
C SER A 22 -13.98 -11.17 12.63
N ALA A 23 -14.39 -11.08 13.91
CA ALA A 23 -13.93 -11.99 14.94
C ALA A 23 -14.32 -13.45 14.68
N ASP A 24 -15.50 -13.70 14.11
CA ASP A 24 -15.96 -15.07 13.84
C ASP A 24 -15.12 -15.74 12.75
N GLU A 25 -14.80 -15.01 11.69
CA GLU A 25 -13.87 -15.46 10.65
C GLU A 25 -12.50 -15.78 11.24
N ALA A 26 -11.95 -14.89 12.05
CA ALA A 26 -10.66 -15.07 12.70
C ALA A 26 -10.65 -16.28 13.66
N LYS A 27 -11.71 -16.45 14.47
CA LYS A 27 -11.86 -17.60 15.38
C LYS A 27 -11.94 -18.93 14.64
N GLU A 28 -12.58 -18.98 13.45
CA GLU A 28 -12.57 -20.20 12.63
C GLU A 28 -11.14 -20.56 12.20
N ARG A 29 -10.35 -19.59 11.74
CA ARG A 29 -8.94 -19.78 11.35
C ARG A 29 -8.08 -20.24 12.53
N ILE A 30 -8.22 -19.60 13.69
CA ILE A 30 -7.49 -19.98 14.90
C ILE A 30 -7.78 -21.44 15.30
N ARG A 31 -9.06 -21.87 15.28
CA ARG A 31 -9.44 -23.26 15.58
C ARG A 31 -8.83 -24.26 14.59
N LYS A 32 -8.51 -23.82 13.38
CA LYS A 32 -7.87 -24.63 12.34
C LYS A 32 -6.34 -24.52 12.34
N GLY A 33 -5.76 -23.78 13.29
CA GLY A 33 -4.32 -23.72 13.53
C GLY A 33 -3.61 -22.49 12.98
N GLN A 34 -4.28 -21.57 12.29
CA GLN A 34 -3.65 -20.30 11.85
C GLN A 34 -3.40 -19.35 13.02
N ARG A 35 -2.47 -18.43 12.84
CA ARG A 35 -2.30 -17.21 13.64
C ARG A 35 -3.01 -16.06 12.94
N ILE A 36 -3.48 -15.10 13.72
CA ILE A 36 -4.15 -13.90 13.20
C ILE A 36 -3.30 -12.67 13.47
N MET A 37 -3.03 -11.93 12.42
CA MET A 37 -2.36 -10.64 12.47
C MET A 37 -3.42 -9.53 12.50
N ILE A 38 -3.57 -8.88 13.65
CA ILE A 38 -4.49 -7.75 13.80
C ILE A 38 -3.78 -6.51 13.31
N ARG A 39 -4.28 -5.91 12.22
CA ARG A 39 -3.63 -4.79 11.55
C ARG A 39 -4.31 -3.45 11.81
N GLN A 40 -3.51 -2.38 11.86
CA GLN A 40 -3.97 -1.00 12.00
C GLN A 40 -3.05 -0.07 11.22
N GLY A 41 -3.20 -0.11 9.89
CA GLY A 41 -2.48 0.73 8.94
C GLY A 41 -3.14 2.09 8.72
N THR A 42 -2.74 2.75 7.64
CA THR A 42 -3.38 3.99 7.18
C THR A 42 -4.72 3.69 6.51
N ALA A 43 -4.75 2.75 5.57
CA ALA A 43 -5.96 2.33 4.86
C ALA A 43 -6.60 1.09 5.49
N ALA A 44 -5.84 0.03 5.68
CA ALA A 44 -6.34 -1.25 6.15
C ALA A 44 -6.38 -1.30 7.69
N ARG A 45 -7.59 -1.33 8.27
CA ARG A 45 -7.84 -1.26 9.72
C ARG A 45 -8.86 -2.30 10.12
N ASN A 46 -8.43 -3.31 10.89
CA ASN A 46 -9.35 -4.35 11.38
C ASN A 46 -9.38 -4.49 12.92
N LEU A 47 -8.62 -3.64 13.66
CA LEU A 47 -8.54 -3.72 15.12
C LEU A 47 -9.92 -3.73 15.79
N SER A 48 -10.82 -2.82 15.41
CA SER A 48 -12.16 -2.72 16.03
C SER A 48 -13.01 -3.98 15.79
N GLY A 49 -12.96 -4.54 14.58
CA GLY A 49 -13.67 -5.77 14.22
C GLY A 49 -13.12 -7.02 14.92
N LEU A 50 -11.84 -6.98 15.31
CA LEU A 50 -11.13 -8.10 15.93
C LEU A 50 -10.83 -7.89 17.42
N ILE A 51 -11.31 -6.82 18.04
CA ILE A 51 -10.95 -6.45 19.43
C ILE A 51 -11.27 -7.54 20.46
N SER A 52 -12.28 -8.37 20.22
CA SER A 52 -12.61 -9.49 21.11
C SER A 52 -11.57 -10.61 21.10
N LEU A 53 -10.61 -10.60 20.16
CA LEU A 53 -9.51 -11.55 20.13
C LEU A 53 -8.40 -11.22 21.12
N PHE A 54 -8.46 -10.06 21.78
CA PHE A 54 -7.58 -9.74 22.91
C PHE A 54 -7.93 -10.52 24.19
N ASP A 55 -9.05 -11.23 24.20
CA ASP A 55 -9.51 -12.02 25.34
C ASP A 55 -9.08 -13.50 25.20
N ASP A 56 -8.83 -14.15 26.35
CA ASP A 56 -8.53 -15.59 26.43
C ASP A 56 -9.68 -16.41 25.80
N PRO A 57 -9.39 -17.50 25.09
CA PRO A 57 -8.08 -18.07 24.76
C PRO A 57 -7.49 -17.55 23.43
N TRP A 58 -8.12 -16.59 22.76
CA TRP A 58 -7.82 -16.22 21.37
C TRP A 58 -6.50 -15.46 21.24
N GLU A 59 -6.18 -14.60 22.23
CA GLU A 59 -5.03 -13.72 22.20
C GLU A 59 -3.70 -14.47 21.97
N GLN A 60 -3.61 -15.72 22.44
CA GLN A 60 -2.40 -16.57 22.34
C GLN A 60 -2.02 -16.89 20.89
N ARG A 61 -2.99 -16.78 19.97
CA ARG A 61 -2.78 -17.03 18.54
C ARG A 61 -2.84 -15.76 17.70
N CYS A 62 -2.82 -14.59 18.36
CA CYS A 62 -2.88 -13.29 17.70
C CYS A 62 -1.60 -12.50 17.88
N LEU A 63 -1.27 -11.66 16.89
CA LEU A 63 -0.18 -10.69 16.94
C LEU A 63 -0.63 -9.37 16.29
N LEU A 64 0.13 -8.29 16.54
CA LEU A 64 -0.17 -6.95 16.04
C LEU A 64 0.74 -6.60 14.88
N VAL A 65 0.17 -6.02 13.84
CA VAL A 65 0.90 -5.53 12.66
C VAL A 65 0.33 -4.19 12.20
N THR A 66 1.11 -3.40 11.47
CA THR A 66 0.64 -2.12 10.92
C THR A 66 0.10 -2.26 9.52
N ASP A 67 0.62 -3.21 8.73
CA ASP A 67 0.39 -3.23 7.29
C ASP A 67 0.85 -1.90 6.65
N ASP A 68 0.17 -1.36 5.64
CA ASP A 68 0.51 -0.09 5.01
C ASP A 68 0.31 1.09 5.96
N LYS A 69 1.39 1.74 6.37
CA LYS A 69 1.32 2.92 7.23
C LYS A 69 2.19 4.05 6.68
N HIS A 70 1.58 5.20 6.43
CA HIS A 70 2.26 6.37 5.91
C HIS A 70 3.27 6.95 6.90
N PRO A 71 4.38 7.55 6.42
CA PRO A 71 5.38 8.19 7.28
C PRO A 71 4.78 9.24 8.23
N ALA A 72 3.82 10.03 7.76
CA ALA A 72 3.14 11.02 8.59
C ALA A 72 2.39 10.39 9.77
N ASP A 73 1.71 9.26 9.55
CA ASP A 73 1.02 8.52 10.61
C ASP A 73 2.01 7.88 11.60
N LEU A 74 3.18 7.41 11.11
CA LEU A 74 4.22 6.89 11.98
C LEU A 74 4.75 7.97 12.93
N ILE A 75 4.96 9.18 12.43
CA ILE A 75 5.47 10.31 13.21
C ILE A 75 4.41 10.82 14.19
N SER A 76 3.17 11.01 13.72
CA SER A 76 2.11 11.64 14.54
C SER A 76 1.47 10.68 15.55
N ASN A 77 1.27 9.43 15.16
CA ASN A 77 0.49 8.46 15.94
C ASN A 77 1.35 7.36 16.58
N GLY A 78 2.53 7.09 16.04
CA GLY A 78 3.39 5.96 16.42
C GLY A 78 3.15 4.72 15.54
N HIS A 79 3.76 3.61 15.92
CA HIS A 79 3.78 2.34 15.19
C HIS A 79 2.90 1.29 15.90
N ILE A 80 3.47 0.16 16.32
CA ILE A 80 2.77 -0.91 17.07
C ILE A 80 2.26 -0.40 18.43
N ASP A 81 3.00 0.52 19.06
CA ASP A 81 2.59 1.19 20.30
C ASP A 81 1.23 1.89 20.17
N SER A 82 0.95 2.49 19.02
CA SER A 82 -0.34 3.14 18.77
C SER A 82 -1.49 2.13 18.69
N ILE A 83 -1.24 0.90 18.22
CA ILE A 83 -2.25 -0.16 18.18
C ILE A 83 -2.59 -0.59 19.61
N ILE A 84 -1.56 -0.75 20.46
CA ILE A 84 -1.76 -1.13 21.86
C ILE A 84 -2.56 -0.03 22.59
N ARG A 85 -2.18 1.26 22.43
CA ARG A 85 -2.95 2.38 23.00
C ARG A 85 -4.42 2.37 22.58
N SER A 86 -4.68 2.13 21.29
CA SER A 86 -6.04 2.04 20.78
C SER A 86 -6.82 0.87 21.41
N ALA A 87 -6.18 -0.29 21.57
CA ALA A 87 -6.80 -1.44 22.24
C ALA A 87 -7.10 -1.16 23.72
N VAL A 88 -6.19 -0.48 24.43
CA VAL A 88 -6.41 -0.04 25.82
C VAL A 88 -7.60 0.91 25.94
N GLN A 89 -7.73 1.88 25.02
CA GLN A 89 -8.88 2.79 24.96
C GLN A 89 -10.19 2.04 24.71
N MET A 90 -10.15 0.87 24.06
CA MET A 90 -11.29 -0.03 23.89
C MET A 90 -11.47 -1.00 25.08
N GLY A 91 -10.77 -0.78 26.20
CA GLY A 91 -10.92 -1.57 27.43
C GLY A 91 -10.10 -2.87 27.49
N LYS A 92 -9.08 -3.02 26.63
CA LYS A 92 -8.22 -4.21 26.64
C LYS A 92 -6.96 -3.99 27.48
N SER A 93 -6.36 -5.09 27.94
CA SER A 93 -5.14 -5.05 28.75
C SER A 93 -3.92 -4.65 27.91
N ALA A 94 -3.18 -3.65 28.38
CA ALA A 94 -1.88 -3.27 27.79
C ALA A 94 -0.89 -4.44 27.78
N VAL A 95 -0.87 -5.26 28.83
CA VAL A 95 0.01 -6.45 28.93
C VAL A 95 -0.31 -7.46 27.82
N THR A 96 -1.58 -7.70 27.54
CA THR A 96 -2.01 -8.58 26.43
C THR A 96 -1.51 -8.00 25.09
N GLY A 97 -1.74 -6.71 24.82
CA GLY A 97 -1.24 -6.05 23.62
C GLY A 97 0.29 -6.12 23.47
N ILE A 98 1.03 -5.92 24.56
CA ILE A 98 2.49 -6.05 24.56
C ILE A 98 2.92 -7.49 24.25
N ARG A 99 2.28 -8.51 24.82
CA ARG A 99 2.58 -9.93 24.50
C ARG A 99 2.32 -10.23 23.03
N MET A 100 1.22 -9.74 22.48
CA MET A 100 0.89 -9.89 21.06
C MET A 100 1.92 -9.18 20.14
N ALA A 101 2.47 -8.04 20.59
CA ALA A 101 3.48 -7.28 19.85
C ALA A 101 4.92 -7.83 20.02
N THR A 102 5.17 -8.72 20.96
CA THR A 102 6.52 -9.20 21.31
C THR A 102 6.61 -10.73 21.23
N LEU A 103 6.21 -11.45 22.26
CA LEU A 103 6.36 -12.91 22.35
C LEU A 103 5.60 -13.63 21.22
N HIS A 104 4.33 -13.28 20.99
CA HIS A 104 3.52 -13.97 19.97
C HIS A 104 4.02 -13.69 18.57
N ALA A 105 4.52 -12.45 18.30
CA ALA A 105 5.18 -12.12 17.04
C ALA A 105 6.48 -12.92 16.86
N ALA A 106 7.32 -13.02 17.89
CA ALA A 106 8.54 -13.81 17.86
C ALA A 106 8.27 -15.30 17.59
N GLU A 107 7.24 -15.87 18.23
CA GLU A 107 6.81 -17.25 17.99
C GLU A 107 6.30 -17.46 16.57
N CYS A 108 5.50 -16.52 16.03
CA CYS A 108 4.95 -16.60 14.68
C CYS A 108 6.07 -16.69 13.63
N PHE A 109 7.09 -15.84 13.78
CA PHE A 109 8.23 -15.78 12.84
C PHE A 109 9.42 -16.67 13.22
N GLY A 110 9.28 -17.52 14.24
CA GLY A 110 10.32 -18.47 14.64
C GLY A 110 11.59 -17.79 15.19
N LEU A 111 11.47 -16.58 15.73
CA LEU A 111 12.59 -15.84 16.31
C LEU A 111 12.95 -16.43 17.68
N LYS A 112 14.11 -17.06 17.77
CA LYS A 112 14.57 -17.71 19.01
C LYS A 112 15.13 -16.68 20.00
N ASN A 113 14.87 -16.89 21.28
CA ASN A 113 15.39 -16.07 22.38
C ASN A 113 15.07 -14.57 22.23
N THR A 114 13.87 -14.26 21.76
CA THR A 114 13.39 -12.90 21.49
C THR A 114 11.94 -12.77 21.94
N GLY A 115 11.51 -11.57 22.32
CA GLY A 115 10.10 -11.25 22.62
C GLY A 115 9.71 -11.44 24.08
N ALA A 116 10.65 -11.80 24.98
CA ALA A 116 10.39 -11.88 26.42
C ALA A 116 11.60 -11.42 27.22
N VAL A 117 11.38 -10.99 28.45
CA VAL A 117 12.43 -10.70 29.43
C VAL A 117 12.66 -12.00 30.24
N ALA A 118 13.65 -12.80 29.81
CA ALA A 118 13.95 -14.08 30.41
C ALA A 118 15.44 -14.41 30.28
N PRO A 119 16.01 -15.29 31.17
CA PRO A 119 17.39 -15.73 31.04
C PRO A 119 17.68 -16.36 29.68
N GLY A 120 18.77 -15.94 29.04
CA GLY A 120 19.18 -16.43 27.71
C GLY A 120 18.50 -15.74 26.54
N TYR A 121 17.56 -14.81 26.78
CA TYR A 121 16.95 -13.99 25.74
C TYR A 121 17.82 -12.79 25.40
N LYS A 122 17.66 -12.28 24.18
CA LYS A 122 18.32 -11.03 23.76
C LYS A 122 17.80 -9.86 24.60
N ALA A 123 18.72 -9.02 25.03
CA ALA A 123 18.39 -7.82 25.79
C ALA A 123 17.90 -6.67 24.87
N ASP A 124 16.83 -6.95 24.12
CA ASP A 124 16.04 -5.96 23.40
C ASP A 124 14.89 -5.55 24.31
N LEU A 125 15.03 -4.41 25.00
CA LEU A 125 14.18 -4.02 26.11
C LEU A 125 13.60 -2.62 25.91
N LEU A 126 12.37 -2.43 26.40
CA LEU A 126 11.74 -1.12 26.52
C LEU A 126 11.53 -0.79 28.01
N VAL A 127 11.79 0.46 28.37
CA VAL A 127 11.36 1.03 29.66
C VAL A 127 10.21 1.97 29.39
N LEU A 128 9.06 1.69 29.98
CA LEU A 128 7.85 2.48 29.83
C LEU A 128 7.64 3.35 31.09
N ASP A 129 7.26 4.63 30.89
CA ASP A 129 6.84 5.50 31.98
C ASP A 129 5.38 5.29 32.33
N ASP A 130 4.56 4.89 31.35
CA ASP A 130 3.15 4.63 31.53
C ASP A 130 2.77 3.38 30.71
N LEU A 131 2.24 2.39 31.38
CA LEU A 131 1.89 1.11 30.75
C LEU A 131 0.65 1.22 29.88
N ASP A 132 -0.36 1.97 30.32
CA ASP A 132 -1.64 2.07 29.59
C ASP A 132 -1.53 3.02 28.39
N LYS A 133 -0.72 4.06 28.51
CA LYS A 133 -0.42 4.98 27.41
C LYS A 133 0.71 4.50 26.52
N VAL A 134 1.42 3.45 26.94
CA VAL A 134 2.60 2.87 26.24
C VAL A 134 3.62 3.97 25.91
N ILE A 135 3.98 4.76 26.93
CA ILE A 135 4.98 5.82 26.77
C ILE A 135 6.36 5.21 26.91
N VAL A 136 7.08 5.09 25.80
CA VAL A 136 8.44 4.53 25.77
C VAL A 136 9.41 5.63 26.16
N ARG A 137 10.13 5.42 27.29
CA ARG A 137 11.20 6.32 27.76
C ARG A 137 12.56 5.90 27.21
N ASP A 138 12.95 4.66 27.47
CA ASP A 138 14.25 4.13 27.06
C ASP A 138 14.09 2.90 26.18
N VAL A 139 15.03 2.73 25.23
CA VAL A 139 15.14 1.54 24.38
C VAL A 139 16.54 0.98 24.47
N TYR A 140 16.62 -0.32 24.72
CA TYR A 140 17.86 -1.08 24.67
C TYR A 140 17.83 -2.06 23.51
N LYS A 141 18.93 -2.15 22.79
CA LYS A 141 19.14 -3.11 21.69
C LYS A 141 20.39 -3.92 21.95
N ASN A 142 20.26 -5.25 22.06
CA ASN A 142 21.35 -6.15 22.46
C ASN A 142 22.05 -5.69 23.76
N GLY A 143 21.34 -5.13 24.73
CA GLY A 143 21.87 -4.63 26.00
C GLY A 143 22.43 -3.21 25.95
N GLU A 144 22.56 -2.58 24.80
CA GLU A 144 23.01 -1.19 24.65
C GLU A 144 21.81 -0.24 24.58
N LYS A 145 21.88 0.85 25.35
CA LYS A 145 20.83 1.89 25.32
C LYS A 145 20.95 2.69 24.01
N VAL A 146 19.91 2.67 23.19
CA VAL A 146 19.85 3.38 21.90
C VAL A 146 18.86 4.55 21.90
N VAL A 147 17.94 4.59 22.88
CA VAL A 147 17.05 5.74 23.15
C VAL A 147 17.08 6.03 24.63
N SER A 148 17.15 7.32 25.00
CA SER A 148 17.08 7.80 26.38
C SER A 148 16.13 8.99 26.46
N ASP A 149 15.18 8.95 27.40
CA ASP A 149 14.15 9.98 27.58
C ASP A 149 13.43 10.33 26.27
N GLY A 150 13.07 9.31 25.49
CA GLY A 150 12.39 9.44 24.19
C GLY A 150 13.26 9.99 23.05
N LYS A 151 14.57 10.22 23.28
CA LYS A 151 15.50 10.74 22.26
C LYS A 151 16.45 9.66 21.79
N THR A 152 16.55 9.48 20.49
CA THR A 152 17.52 8.57 19.86
C THR A 152 18.94 9.03 20.18
N LEU A 153 19.75 8.11 20.70
CA LEU A 153 21.18 8.34 20.91
C LEU A 153 21.94 8.19 19.59
N CYS A 154 23.08 8.86 19.50
CA CYS A 154 23.95 8.71 18.34
C CYS A 154 24.49 7.28 18.26
N PHE A 155 24.39 6.67 17.09
CA PHE A 155 24.98 5.38 16.79
C PHE A 155 25.55 5.39 15.36
N ASP A 156 26.55 4.55 15.14
CA ASP A 156 27.15 4.40 13.82
C ASP A 156 26.19 3.66 12.88
N MET A 157 25.82 4.31 11.80
CA MET A 157 25.04 3.65 10.74
C MET A 157 25.93 2.60 10.05
N PRO A 158 25.43 1.38 9.82
CA PRO A 158 26.18 0.38 9.09
C PRO A 158 26.47 0.87 7.67
N LYS A 159 27.70 0.65 7.20
CA LYS A 159 28.08 0.97 5.82
C LYS A 159 27.29 0.06 4.86
N ILE A 160 26.61 0.68 3.93
CA ILE A 160 25.89 -0.04 2.87
C ILE A 160 26.94 -0.53 1.85
N ASN A 161 26.73 -1.71 1.30
CA ASN A 161 27.56 -2.23 0.22
C ASN A 161 27.26 -1.45 -1.07
N ASP A 162 28.25 -0.77 -1.63
CA ASP A 162 28.13 0.10 -2.81
C ASP A 162 27.53 -0.63 -4.02
N ALA A 163 27.88 -1.91 -4.23
CA ALA A 163 27.33 -2.70 -5.32
C ALA A 163 25.82 -2.99 -5.13
N LEU A 164 25.40 -3.23 -3.88
CA LEU A 164 23.99 -3.42 -3.54
C LEU A 164 23.23 -2.10 -3.71
N GLU A 165 23.77 -0.99 -3.21
CA GLU A 165 23.16 0.33 -3.37
C GLU A 165 22.97 0.69 -4.84
N LYS A 166 24.02 0.52 -5.66
CA LYS A 166 23.92 0.73 -7.10
C LYS A 166 22.85 -0.14 -7.75
N LYS A 167 22.76 -1.42 -7.36
CA LYS A 167 21.76 -2.35 -7.90
C LYS A 167 20.32 -1.91 -7.58
N VAL A 168 20.04 -1.49 -6.35
CA VAL A 168 18.69 -1.10 -5.96
C VAL A 168 18.30 0.26 -6.53
N ARG A 169 19.25 1.19 -6.72
CA ARG A 169 19.03 2.49 -7.37
C ARG A 169 18.86 2.39 -8.88
N SER A 170 19.36 1.33 -9.52
CA SER A 170 19.25 1.10 -10.96
C SER A 170 18.20 0.05 -11.34
N SER A 171 17.22 -0.17 -10.48
CA SER A 171 16.18 -1.17 -10.68
C SER A 171 14.97 -0.68 -11.48
N PHE A 172 14.93 0.60 -11.86
CA PHE A 172 13.83 1.21 -12.61
C PHE A 172 14.15 1.26 -14.09
N ASN A 173 13.60 0.33 -14.88
CA ASN A 173 13.92 0.12 -16.30
C ASN A 173 12.71 0.44 -17.17
N LEU A 174 12.48 1.72 -17.46
CA LEU A 174 11.37 2.19 -18.28
C LEU A 174 11.93 2.85 -19.55
N PRO A 175 11.38 2.58 -20.76
CA PRO A 175 11.71 3.34 -21.96
C PRO A 175 11.23 4.79 -21.85
N VAL A 176 11.67 5.66 -22.74
CA VAL A 176 11.07 6.98 -22.91
C VAL A 176 9.69 6.80 -23.54
N LEU A 177 8.67 7.38 -22.94
CA LEU A 177 7.29 7.29 -23.40
C LEU A 177 6.84 8.59 -24.06
N SER A 178 5.93 8.44 -25.01
CA SER A 178 5.23 9.51 -25.72
C SER A 178 3.74 9.43 -25.48
N SER A 179 2.98 10.45 -25.83
CA SER A 179 1.51 10.44 -25.71
C SER A 179 0.85 9.30 -26.50
N SER A 180 1.46 8.85 -27.61
CA SER A 180 0.95 7.74 -28.40
C SER A 180 0.99 6.38 -27.67
N ASP A 181 1.87 6.19 -26.68
CA ASP A 181 1.96 4.97 -25.89
C ASP A 181 0.74 4.78 -24.97
N PHE A 182 -0.05 5.83 -24.76
CA PHE A 182 -1.30 5.82 -24.00
C PHE A 182 -2.54 5.65 -24.88
N ALA A 183 -2.37 5.33 -26.16
CA ALA A 183 -3.48 4.99 -27.02
C ALA A 183 -4.17 3.71 -26.58
N VAL A 184 -5.48 3.62 -26.78
CA VAL A 184 -6.28 2.42 -26.52
C VAL A 184 -6.77 1.81 -27.83
N ASP A 185 -6.74 0.49 -27.91
CA ASP A 185 -7.35 -0.24 -29.02
C ASP A 185 -8.81 -0.57 -28.66
N TYR A 186 -9.75 0.10 -29.28
CA TYR A 186 -11.19 -0.08 -29.08
C TYR A 186 -11.85 -0.88 -30.22
N ASN A 187 -11.07 -1.31 -31.24
CA ASN A 187 -11.57 -2.08 -32.38
C ASN A 187 -12.81 -1.44 -33.08
N GLY A 188 -12.89 -0.11 -33.07
CA GLY A 188 -14.03 0.64 -33.64
C GLY A 188 -15.33 0.58 -32.82
N LYS A 189 -15.32 -0.07 -31.65
CA LYS A 189 -16.46 -0.13 -30.72
C LYS A 189 -16.40 1.00 -29.72
N ARG A 190 -17.51 1.69 -29.50
CA ARG A 190 -17.61 2.80 -28.52
C ARG A 190 -17.90 2.32 -27.09
N LYS A 191 -18.57 1.18 -26.89
CA LYS A 191 -18.81 0.61 -25.57
C LYS A 191 -17.54 -0.02 -25.03
N CYS A 192 -17.09 0.46 -23.87
CA CYS A 192 -15.87 -0.01 -23.23
C CYS A 192 -16.10 -0.34 -21.76
N HIS A 193 -15.30 -1.27 -21.26
CA HIS A 193 -15.14 -1.54 -19.83
C HIS A 193 -14.36 -0.40 -19.18
N VAL A 194 -14.90 0.17 -18.12
CA VAL A 194 -14.33 1.26 -17.32
C VAL A 194 -14.19 0.76 -15.88
N ILE A 195 -13.00 0.88 -15.30
CA ILE A 195 -12.78 0.59 -13.88
C ILE A 195 -13.49 1.67 -13.09
N SER A 196 -14.56 1.33 -12.36
CA SER A 196 -15.29 2.27 -11.52
C SER A 196 -14.92 2.07 -10.05
N LEU A 197 -14.43 3.12 -9.39
CA LEU A 197 -14.12 3.08 -7.97
C LEU A 197 -15.40 2.97 -7.15
N VAL A 198 -15.34 2.20 -6.06
CA VAL A 198 -16.40 2.11 -5.06
C VAL A 198 -15.98 2.99 -3.87
N ASP A 199 -16.82 3.95 -3.51
CA ASP A 199 -16.51 4.92 -2.47
C ASP A 199 -16.14 4.26 -1.15
N GLY A 200 -15.03 4.72 -0.55
CA GLY A 200 -14.52 4.21 0.72
C GLY A 200 -13.99 2.77 0.70
N GLN A 201 -13.79 2.15 -0.49
CA GLN A 201 -13.36 0.77 -0.61
C GLN A 201 -12.19 0.61 -1.61
N LEU A 202 -11.47 -0.53 -1.52
CA LEU A 202 -10.47 -0.96 -2.51
C LEU A 202 -11.10 -1.78 -3.66
N LEU A 203 -12.39 -2.09 -3.55
CA LEU A 203 -13.17 -2.73 -4.60
C LEU A 203 -13.35 -1.80 -5.79
N THR A 204 -13.51 -2.39 -6.96
CA THR A 204 -13.81 -1.66 -8.20
C THR A 204 -14.88 -2.38 -8.98
N ASP A 205 -15.84 -1.67 -9.52
CA ASP A 205 -16.87 -2.23 -10.39
C ASP A 205 -16.43 -2.25 -11.85
N ASP A 206 -17.03 -3.12 -12.64
CA ASP A 206 -16.91 -3.19 -14.08
C ASP A 206 -18.08 -2.40 -14.71
N LEU A 207 -17.83 -1.11 -14.98
CA LEU A 207 -18.81 -0.23 -15.63
C LEU A 207 -18.64 -0.32 -17.14
N VAL A 208 -19.72 -0.61 -17.86
CA VAL A 208 -19.75 -0.47 -19.33
C VAL A 208 -20.28 0.90 -19.69
N SER A 209 -19.47 1.70 -20.40
CA SER A 209 -19.81 3.07 -20.82
C SER A 209 -19.55 3.28 -22.30
N ASP A 210 -20.33 4.17 -22.91
CA ASP A 210 -20.06 4.67 -24.26
C ASP A 210 -18.91 5.70 -24.18
N ILE A 211 -17.84 5.45 -24.92
CA ILE A 211 -16.64 6.30 -24.96
C ILE A 211 -16.56 7.04 -26.28
N ASP A 212 -16.44 8.36 -26.25
CA ASP A 212 -16.25 9.18 -27.42
C ASP A 212 -14.77 9.35 -27.76
N PHE A 213 -14.23 8.46 -28.59
CA PHE A 213 -12.83 8.48 -29.01
C PHE A 213 -12.45 9.64 -29.90
N ASP A 214 -13.44 10.31 -30.52
CA ASP A 214 -13.21 11.47 -31.36
C ASP A 214 -12.98 12.75 -30.53
N CYS A 215 -13.38 12.70 -29.24
CA CYS A 215 -13.15 13.76 -28.27
C CYS A 215 -12.07 13.35 -27.27
N ASN A 216 -10.96 14.08 -27.19
CA ASN A 216 -9.88 13.93 -26.21
C ASN A 216 -9.43 12.45 -25.97
N ASN A 217 -9.33 11.65 -27.03
CA ASN A 217 -8.96 10.24 -26.98
C ASN A 217 -9.83 9.39 -26.02
N GLY A 218 -11.10 9.72 -25.87
CA GLY A 218 -12.06 9.02 -25.03
C GLY A 218 -12.08 9.46 -23.56
N ILE A 219 -11.38 10.52 -23.21
CA ILE A 219 -11.41 11.11 -21.86
C ILE A 219 -12.58 12.07 -21.75
N ASP A 220 -13.44 11.84 -20.76
CA ASP A 220 -14.58 12.67 -20.41
C ASP A 220 -14.48 13.17 -18.97
N ILE A 221 -13.92 14.38 -18.82
CA ILE A 221 -13.65 14.98 -17.51
C ILE A 221 -14.94 15.35 -16.78
N GLU A 222 -16.03 15.68 -17.51
CA GLU A 222 -17.31 16.03 -16.90
C GLU A 222 -17.94 14.85 -16.19
N HIS A 223 -17.87 13.66 -16.79
CA HIS A 223 -18.39 12.41 -16.23
C HIS A 223 -17.34 11.63 -15.45
N ASP A 224 -16.16 12.23 -15.21
CA ASP A 224 -15.04 11.64 -14.48
C ASP A 224 -14.54 10.32 -15.09
N ILE A 225 -14.53 10.24 -16.43
CA ILE A 225 -13.93 9.12 -17.16
C ILE A 225 -12.53 9.56 -17.63
N LEU A 226 -11.51 9.01 -16.98
CA LEU A 226 -10.11 9.35 -17.19
C LEU A 226 -9.35 8.17 -17.79
N LYS A 227 -8.18 8.43 -18.37
CA LYS A 227 -7.26 7.35 -18.75
C LYS A 227 -6.46 6.85 -17.59
N ILE A 228 -6.24 5.54 -17.56
CA ILE A 228 -5.30 4.85 -16.68
C ILE A 228 -4.37 3.98 -17.51
N ALA A 229 -3.10 3.95 -17.14
CA ALA A 229 -2.09 3.04 -17.70
C ALA A 229 -1.32 2.33 -16.61
N VAL A 230 -0.98 1.06 -16.84
CA VAL A 230 -0.04 0.26 -16.03
C VAL A 230 1.11 -0.16 -16.92
N ILE A 231 2.32 0.28 -16.58
CA ILE A 231 3.50 0.21 -17.43
C ILE A 231 4.55 -0.68 -16.77
N GLU A 232 5.04 -1.68 -17.49
CA GLU A 232 6.11 -2.56 -17.01
C GLU A 232 7.41 -1.76 -16.87
N ARG A 233 8.05 -1.85 -15.69
CA ARG A 233 9.23 -1.04 -15.37
C ARG A 233 10.42 -1.83 -14.84
N HIS A 234 10.37 -3.15 -14.81
CA HIS A 234 11.43 -4.01 -14.27
C HIS A 234 12.41 -4.48 -15.36
N HIS A 235 11.88 -4.84 -16.53
CA HIS A 235 12.64 -5.51 -17.59
C HIS A 235 12.66 -4.73 -18.91
N ASN A 236 12.07 -3.54 -18.95
CA ASN A 236 11.99 -2.72 -20.17
C ASN A 236 11.35 -3.47 -21.34
N THR A 237 10.27 -4.20 -21.07
CA THR A 237 9.58 -5.02 -22.09
C THR A 237 8.72 -4.22 -23.03
N GLY A 238 8.43 -2.95 -22.70
CA GLY A 238 7.49 -2.10 -23.44
C GLY A 238 6.02 -2.49 -23.25
N HIS A 239 5.69 -3.40 -22.34
CA HIS A 239 4.30 -3.76 -22.07
C HIS A 239 3.57 -2.63 -21.32
N ILE A 240 2.47 -2.15 -21.90
CA ILE A 240 1.60 -1.13 -21.33
C ILE A 240 0.16 -1.60 -21.44
N GLY A 241 -0.52 -1.71 -20.30
CA GLY A 241 -1.97 -1.87 -20.28
C GLY A 241 -2.62 -0.51 -20.17
N ASN A 242 -3.48 -0.19 -21.12
CA ASN A 242 -4.26 1.07 -21.16
C ASN A 242 -5.75 0.77 -20.99
N ALA A 243 -6.44 1.60 -20.21
CA ALA A 243 -7.90 1.50 -19.98
C ALA A 243 -8.49 2.85 -19.55
N PHE A 244 -9.74 2.82 -19.14
CA PHE A 244 -10.44 3.95 -18.53
C PHE A 244 -10.76 3.68 -17.06
N ILE A 245 -10.81 4.76 -16.27
CA ILE A 245 -11.16 4.73 -14.85
C ILE A 245 -12.14 5.86 -14.53
N LYS A 246 -13.04 5.59 -13.57
CA LYS A 246 -14.01 6.55 -13.04
C LYS A 246 -13.93 6.59 -11.52
N GLY A 247 -14.13 7.76 -10.93
CA GLY A 247 -14.18 7.96 -9.48
C GLY A 247 -12.94 8.63 -8.89
N ILE A 248 -11.99 9.12 -9.72
CA ILE A 248 -10.78 9.83 -9.24
C ILE A 248 -11.06 11.31 -8.96
N GLY A 249 -11.87 11.95 -9.80
CA GLY A 249 -12.22 13.37 -9.67
C GLY A 249 -11.18 14.35 -10.20
N LEU A 250 -10.10 13.88 -10.85
CA LEU A 250 -9.06 14.72 -11.44
C LEU A 250 -9.65 15.55 -12.58
N LYS A 251 -9.47 16.88 -12.56
CA LYS A 251 -10.01 17.79 -13.56
C LYS A 251 -8.99 18.27 -14.58
N GLU A 252 -7.70 18.19 -14.24
CA GLU A 252 -6.61 18.59 -15.11
C GLU A 252 -5.32 17.86 -14.76
N GLY A 253 -4.41 17.72 -15.73
CA GLY A 253 -3.10 17.13 -15.52
C GLY A 253 -3.08 15.60 -15.43
N ALA A 254 -2.05 15.08 -14.79
CA ALA A 254 -1.84 13.65 -14.56
C ALA A 254 -1.16 13.38 -13.22
N ILE A 255 -1.38 12.18 -12.69
CA ILE A 255 -0.73 11.65 -11.50
C ILE A 255 -0.09 10.31 -11.82
N ALA A 256 1.08 10.04 -11.23
CA ALA A 256 1.77 8.77 -11.44
C ALA A 256 2.41 8.26 -10.15
N SER A 257 2.48 6.94 -9.99
CA SER A 257 3.10 6.28 -8.85
C SER A 257 3.79 4.98 -9.26
N SER A 258 5.01 4.75 -8.76
CA SER A 258 5.71 3.47 -8.86
C SER A 258 5.37 2.50 -7.72
N VAL A 259 4.54 2.92 -6.77
CA VAL A 259 4.02 2.07 -5.69
C VAL A 259 2.71 1.47 -6.16
N ALA A 260 2.72 0.17 -6.48
CA ALA A 260 1.57 -0.54 -7.04
C ALA A 260 1.60 -2.03 -6.66
N HIS A 261 0.73 -2.44 -5.76
CA HIS A 261 0.68 -3.81 -5.25
C HIS A 261 0.31 -4.83 -6.34
N ASP A 262 0.90 -6.04 -6.35
CA ASP A 262 2.16 -6.43 -5.67
C ASP A 262 3.32 -6.30 -6.67
N SER A 263 3.00 -6.06 -7.94
CA SER A 263 3.96 -6.03 -9.05
C SER A 263 4.86 -4.79 -9.04
N HIS A 264 4.43 -3.72 -8.38
CA HIS A 264 5.08 -2.41 -8.35
C HIS A 264 5.47 -1.90 -9.74
N ASN A 265 4.58 -2.10 -10.72
CA ASN A 265 4.66 -1.46 -12.01
C ASN A 265 4.26 0.01 -11.91
N LEU A 266 4.62 0.83 -12.89
CA LEU A 266 4.25 2.23 -12.89
C LEU A 266 2.76 2.38 -13.25
N ILE A 267 1.99 3.06 -12.41
CA ILE A 267 0.59 3.46 -12.70
C ILE A 267 0.55 4.94 -13.01
N VAL A 268 -0.19 5.30 -14.05
CA VAL A 268 -0.43 6.68 -14.47
C VAL A 268 -1.91 6.89 -14.71
N ILE A 269 -2.48 7.97 -14.19
CA ILE A 269 -3.86 8.41 -14.45
C ILE A 269 -3.83 9.87 -14.91
N GLY A 270 -4.57 10.21 -15.94
CA GLY A 270 -4.55 11.57 -16.46
C GLY A 270 -5.77 12.00 -17.24
N THR A 271 -5.90 13.31 -17.36
CA THR A 271 -6.93 14.01 -18.16
C THR A 271 -6.49 14.29 -19.60
N ASN A 272 -5.23 14.00 -19.93
CA ASN A 272 -4.67 14.05 -21.27
C ASN A 272 -3.39 13.20 -21.34
N THR A 273 -3.08 12.71 -22.54
CA THR A 273 -1.96 11.78 -22.76
C THR A 273 -0.59 12.43 -22.72
N ASP A 274 -0.49 13.74 -22.97
CA ASP A 274 0.79 14.47 -22.93
C ASP A 274 1.29 14.59 -21.48
N ASP A 275 0.42 14.99 -20.55
CA ASP A 275 0.76 15.02 -19.12
C ASP A 275 1.00 13.62 -18.55
N MET A 276 0.29 12.58 -19.05
CA MET A 276 0.57 11.19 -18.67
C MET A 276 1.97 10.75 -19.09
N ALA A 277 2.37 11.06 -20.33
CA ALA A 277 3.72 10.76 -20.83
C ALA A 277 4.80 11.53 -20.03
N PHE A 278 4.55 12.80 -19.76
CA PHE A 278 5.46 13.62 -18.95
C PHE A 278 5.60 13.06 -17.53
N ALA A 279 4.49 12.70 -16.86
CA ALA A 279 4.51 12.12 -15.52
C ALA A 279 5.30 10.78 -15.47
N ALA A 280 5.05 9.89 -16.45
CA ALA A 280 5.76 8.63 -16.54
C ALA A 280 7.27 8.82 -16.75
N ASN A 281 7.66 9.71 -17.66
CA ASN A 281 9.07 10.04 -17.91
C ASN A 281 9.73 10.69 -16.69
N ARG A 282 9.00 11.54 -15.95
CA ARG A 282 9.50 12.13 -14.71
C ARG A 282 9.80 11.08 -13.66
N ILE A 283 8.90 10.11 -13.43
CA ILE A 283 9.15 8.98 -12.52
C ILE A 283 10.37 8.16 -12.98
N ARG A 284 10.54 7.97 -14.29
CA ARG A 284 11.71 7.29 -14.87
C ARG A 284 13.00 8.04 -14.51
N GLU A 285 13.05 9.36 -14.64
CA GLU A 285 14.21 10.19 -14.29
C GLU A 285 14.56 10.12 -12.81
N LEU A 286 13.56 10.06 -11.94
CA LEU A 286 13.71 9.92 -10.49
C LEU A 286 14.18 8.52 -10.06
N GLY A 287 14.08 7.52 -10.94
CA GLY A 287 14.31 6.10 -10.58
C GLY A 287 13.18 5.50 -9.75
N GLY A 288 12.00 6.07 -9.79
CA GLY A 288 10.81 5.76 -9.03
C GLY A 288 10.31 6.93 -8.20
N GLY A 289 9.04 6.93 -7.85
CA GLY A 289 8.45 8.02 -7.07
C GLY A 289 6.95 8.15 -7.23
N ILE A 290 6.46 9.26 -6.73
CA ILE A 290 5.09 9.72 -6.87
C ILE A 290 5.15 11.13 -7.44
N VAL A 291 4.31 11.44 -8.43
CA VAL A 291 4.32 12.76 -9.07
C VAL A 291 2.92 13.22 -9.46
N SER A 292 2.69 14.50 -9.36
CA SER A 292 1.57 15.21 -9.98
C SER A 292 2.08 16.21 -11.01
N VAL A 293 1.41 16.28 -12.14
CA VAL A 293 1.84 17.05 -13.33
C VAL A 293 0.67 17.84 -13.89
N LYS A 294 0.95 19.03 -14.43
CA LYS A 294 -0.02 19.85 -15.15
C LYS A 294 0.69 20.65 -16.25
N ASN A 295 0.15 20.58 -17.47
CA ASN A 295 0.66 21.32 -18.63
C ASN A 295 2.17 21.10 -18.89
N GLY A 296 2.64 19.86 -18.82
CA GLY A 296 4.04 19.49 -19.01
C GLY A 296 4.97 20.00 -17.92
N LYS A 297 4.47 20.27 -16.71
CA LYS A 297 5.26 20.72 -15.56
C LYS A 297 4.94 19.90 -14.33
N VAL A 298 5.96 19.61 -13.54
CA VAL A 298 5.77 19.00 -12.20
C VAL A 298 5.09 20.01 -11.29
N VAL A 299 3.99 19.61 -10.65
CA VAL A 299 3.32 20.36 -9.58
C VAL A 299 3.93 20.00 -8.23
N ALA A 300 4.06 18.69 -7.96
CA ALA A 300 4.78 18.16 -6.81
C ALA A 300 5.32 16.75 -7.11
N GLU A 301 6.38 16.35 -6.41
CA GLU A 301 6.97 15.02 -6.55
C GLU A 301 7.57 14.54 -5.23
N MET A 302 7.62 13.22 -5.08
CA MET A 302 8.30 12.50 -4.00
C MET A 302 9.19 11.42 -4.62
N PRO A 303 10.52 11.59 -4.66
CA PRO A 303 11.42 10.59 -5.21
C PRO A 303 11.49 9.33 -4.33
N LEU A 304 11.47 8.17 -4.96
CA LEU A 304 11.60 6.86 -4.31
C LEU A 304 12.68 6.02 -5.02
N PRO A 305 13.96 6.44 -4.99
CA PRO A 305 15.01 5.86 -5.84
C PRO A 305 15.47 4.46 -5.41
N ILE A 306 15.11 4.01 -4.21
CA ILE A 306 15.48 2.69 -3.72
C ILE A 306 14.41 1.68 -4.14
N GLY A 307 14.72 0.89 -5.16
CA GLY A 307 13.80 -0.08 -5.73
C GLY A 307 12.58 0.53 -6.44
N GLY A 308 12.53 1.86 -6.58
CA GLY A 308 11.34 2.58 -7.02
C GLY A 308 10.25 2.68 -5.94
N LEU A 309 10.58 2.42 -4.66
CA LEU A 309 9.59 2.24 -3.58
C LEU A 309 9.93 2.99 -2.29
N MET A 310 11.20 3.30 -2.03
CA MET A 310 11.63 3.88 -0.76
C MET A 310 12.41 5.17 -0.98
N SER A 311 12.13 6.16 -0.13
CA SER A 311 12.88 7.41 -0.05
C SER A 311 14.27 7.20 0.56
N CYS A 312 15.21 8.08 0.22
CA CYS A 312 16.51 8.17 0.89
C CYS A 312 16.54 9.24 1.98
N GLU A 313 15.44 9.95 2.14
CA GLU A 313 15.30 11.04 3.11
C GLU A 313 14.95 10.52 4.51
N THR A 314 15.01 11.41 5.51
CA THR A 314 14.49 11.09 6.85
C THR A 314 12.97 10.89 6.81
N ALA A 315 12.41 10.23 7.83
CA ALA A 315 10.98 10.00 7.92
C ALA A 315 10.18 11.31 7.89
N GLU A 316 10.68 12.36 8.55
CA GLU A 316 10.06 13.69 8.58
C GLU A 316 10.04 14.33 7.19
N LYS A 317 11.14 14.25 6.48
CA LYS A 317 11.26 14.77 5.12
C LYS A 317 10.37 14.01 4.14
N ALA A 318 10.38 12.68 4.24
CA ALA A 318 9.51 11.81 3.43
C ALA A 318 8.02 12.10 3.71
N ALA A 319 7.64 12.34 4.97
CA ALA A 319 6.28 12.73 5.34
C ALA A 319 5.90 14.10 4.74
N GLU A 320 6.80 15.08 4.80
CA GLU A 320 6.58 16.41 4.19
C GLU A 320 6.40 16.32 2.67
N GLU A 321 7.24 15.55 1.99
CA GLU A 321 7.15 15.36 0.53
C GLU A 321 5.85 14.63 0.14
N ASN A 322 5.47 13.58 0.87
CA ASN A 322 4.20 12.88 0.65
C ASN A 322 3.01 13.83 0.81
N GLU A 323 3.00 14.66 1.87
CA GLU A 323 1.94 15.62 2.08
C GLU A 323 1.85 16.67 0.97
N LYS A 324 2.99 17.18 0.48
CA LYS A 324 3.03 18.11 -0.66
C LYS A 324 2.42 17.50 -1.92
N VAL A 325 2.75 16.23 -2.21
CA VAL A 325 2.18 15.55 -3.37
C VAL A 325 0.68 15.32 -3.18
N ARG A 326 0.24 14.96 -1.98
CA ARG A 326 -1.18 14.79 -1.64
C ARG A 326 -1.96 16.11 -1.80
N GLU A 327 -1.46 17.20 -1.24
CA GLU A 327 -2.09 18.53 -1.38
C GLU A 327 -2.12 19.01 -2.84
N SER A 328 -1.11 18.67 -3.63
CA SER A 328 -1.04 19.06 -5.03
C SER A 328 -2.18 18.47 -5.86
N VAL A 329 -2.58 17.21 -5.59
CA VAL A 329 -3.66 16.57 -6.38
C VAL A 329 -5.02 17.16 -6.06
N TYR A 330 -5.24 17.70 -4.86
CA TYR A 330 -6.45 18.43 -4.54
C TYR A 330 -6.55 19.73 -5.36
N SER A 331 -5.41 20.38 -5.66
CA SER A 331 -5.37 21.53 -6.54
C SER A 331 -5.68 21.20 -8.01
N LEU A 332 -5.53 19.94 -8.40
CA LEU A 332 -5.87 19.42 -9.73
C LEU A 332 -7.32 18.91 -9.84
N GLY A 333 -8.12 19.07 -8.79
CA GLY A 333 -9.55 18.78 -8.78
C GLY A 333 -9.97 17.54 -7.99
N VAL A 334 -9.04 16.72 -7.52
CA VAL A 334 -9.36 15.56 -6.68
C VAL A 334 -10.05 16.02 -5.39
N PRO A 335 -11.15 15.38 -4.94
CA PRO A 335 -11.85 15.78 -3.73
C PRO A 335 -10.96 15.65 -2.48
N LYS A 336 -11.04 16.62 -1.56
CA LYS A 336 -10.34 16.55 -0.29
C LYS A 336 -10.81 15.36 0.54
N GLY A 337 -9.85 14.67 1.16
CA GLY A 337 -10.13 13.45 1.93
C GLY A 337 -10.11 12.16 1.12
N PHE A 338 -10.03 12.26 -0.20
CA PHE A 338 -9.75 11.12 -1.07
C PHE A 338 -8.23 10.91 -1.16
N GLU A 339 -7.76 9.65 -1.08
CA GLU A 339 -6.33 9.29 -1.09
C GLU A 339 -5.97 8.60 -2.43
N PRO A 340 -5.76 9.38 -3.51
CA PRO A 340 -5.65 8.83 -4.85
C PRO A 340 -4.46 7.89 -5.01
N PHE A 341 -3.31 8.19 -4.43
CA PHE A 341 -2.12 7.35 -4.56
C PHE A 341 -2.26 6.03 -3.81
N MET A 342 -2.93 6.02 -2.66
CA MET A 342 -3.25 4.79 -1.96
C MET A 342 -4.20 3.92 -2.79
N ILE A 343 -5.24 4.50 -3.36
CA ILE A 343 -6.19 3.77 -4.23
C ILE A 343 -5.48 3.27 -5.49
N MET A 344 -4.67 4.13 -6.14
CA MET A 344 -3.88 3.75 -7.31
C MET A 344 -3.04 2.50 -7.05
N SER A 345 -2.46 2.36 -5.87
CA SER A 345 -1.59 1.23 -5.54
C SER A 345 -2.30 -0.14 -5.61
N PHE A 346 -3.63 -0.17 -5.52
CA PHE A 346 -4.43 -1.39 -5.60
C PHE A 346 -5.15 -1.61 -6.95
N LEU A 347 -5.05 -0.66 -7.89
CA LEU A 347 -5.73 -0.77 -9.19
C LEU A 347 -5.10 -1.81 -10.12
N SER A 348 -3.85 -2.19 -9.88
CA SER A 348 -3.15 -3.23 -10.63
C SER A 348 -3.07 -4.58 -9.91
N LEU A 349 -3.77 -4.74 -8.79
CA LEU A 349 -3.76 -5.95 -7.96
C LEU A 349 -4.93 -6.88 -8.34
N PRO A 350 -4.71 -7.93 -9.17
CA PRO A 350 -5.79 -8.75 -9.73
C PRO A 350 -6.27 -9.84 -8.75
N VAL A 351 -6.32 -9.53 -7.47
CA VAL A 351 -6.88 -10.37 -6.38
C VAL A 351 -8.01 -9.68 -5.63
N ILE A 352 -8.15 -8.34 -5.81
CA ILE A 352 -9.27 -7.57 -5.26
C ILE A 352 -10.33 -7.37 -6.36
N PRO A 353 -11.62 -7.81 -6.15
CA PRO A 353 -12.68 -7.68 -7.15
C PRO A 353 -12.97 -6.22 -7.54
N HIS A 354 -13.59 -5.96 -8.69
CA HIS A 354 -14.01 -6.90 -9.73
C HIS A 354 -13.16 -6.72 -11.00
N LEU A 355 -12.86 -5.47 -11.44
CA LEU A 355 -12.09 -5.16 -12.63
C LEU A 355 -10.78 -4.45 -12.28
N LYS A 356 -9.66 -4.97 -12.75
CA LYS A 356 -8.31 -4.42 -12.50
C LYS A 356 -7.53 -4.29 -13.80
N LEU A 357 -6.48 -3.44 -13.78
CA LEU A 357 -5.60 -3.25 -14.94
C LEU A 357 -4.20 -3.79 -14.63
N THR A 358 -3.66 -4.60 -15.53
CA THR A 358 -2.27 -5.05 -15.47
C THR A 358 -1.51 -4.56 -16.70
N THR A 359 -0.20 -4.75 -16.76
CA THR A 359 0.62 -4.46 -17.96
C THR A 359 0.17 -5.27 -19.20
N LYS A 360 -0.68 -6.28 -19.02
CA LYS A 360 -1.22 -7.15 -20.07
C LYS A 360 -2.68 -6.85 -20.42
N GLY A 361 -3.23 -5.74 -19.89
CA GLY A 361 -4.61 -5.31 -20.11
C GLY A 361 -5.53 -5.56 -18.91
N LEU A 362 -6.84 -5.35 -19.14
CA LEU A 362 -7.87 -5.54 -18.13
C LEU A 362 -8.04 -6.99 -17.71
N VAL A 363 -8.33 -7.19 -16.42
CA VAL A 363 -8.58 -8.50 -15.80
C VAL A 363 -9.90 -8.44 -15.05
N ASN A 364 -10.81 -9.33 -15.40
CA ASN A 364 -11.95 -9.65 -14.54
C ASN A 364 -11.46 -10.62 -13.46
N VAL A 365 -11.39 -10.12 -12.23
CA VAL A 365 -10.81 -10.85 -11.10
C VAL A 365 -11.68 -12.03 -10.68
N ASP A 366 -13.00 -11.89 -10.73
CA ASP A 366 -13.93 -12.95 -10.35
C ASP A 366 -13.83 -14.16 -11.29
N ALA A 367 -13.67 -13.89 -12.59
CA ALA A 367 -13.51 -14.91 -13.61
C ALA A 367 -12.04 -15.36 -13.83
N GLN A 368 -11.07 -14.72 -13.15
CA GLN A 368 -9.63 -14.97 -13.27
C GLN A 368 -9.14 -14.98 -14.73
N ARG A 369 -9.64 -14.02 -15.54
CA ARG A 369 -9.29 -13.95 -16.97
C ARG A 369 -9.15 -12.50 -17.47
N LYS A 370 -8.36 -12.35 -18.52
CA LYS A 370 -8.30 -11.08 -19.24
C LYS A 370 -9.62 -10.81 -19.96
N VAL A 371 -9.99 -9.53 -20.03
CA VAL A 371 -11.13 -9.05 -20.82
C VAL A 371 -10.66 -7.98 -21.80
N PRO A 372 -11.25 -7.90 -23.00
CA PRO A 372 -10.92 -6.82 -23.94
C PRO A 372 -11.39 -5.48 -23.36
N LEU A 373 -10.82 -4.37 -23.84
CA LEU A 373 -11.31 -3.04 -23.45
C LEU A 373 -12.73 -2.80 -24.01
N ALA A 374 -12.95 -3.18 -25.28
CA ALA A 374 -14.26 -3.07 -25.90
C ALA A 374 -15.24 -4.09 -25.29
N ALA A 375 -16.37 -3.59 -24.79
CA ALA A 375 -17.47 -4.43 -24.31
C ALA A 375 -18.27 -5.00 -25.50
N GLU A 376 -18.90 -6.17 -25.31
CA GLU A 376 -19.74 -6.81 -26.32
C GLU A 376 -21.11 -6.13 -26.51
#